data_22170ea6e9ecaf49f88f6804056e53a6
#
_entry.id   22170ea6e9ecaf49f88f6804056e53a6
#
_cell.length_a   1.000
_cell.length_b   1.000
_cell.length_c   1.000
_cell.angle_alpha   90.00
_cell.angle_beta   90.00
_cell.angle_gamma   90.00
#
_symmetry.space_group_name_H-M   'P 1'
#
loop_
_entity.id
_entity.type
_entity.pdbx_description
1 polymer ?
#
loop_
_entity_poly.entity_id
_entity_poly.type
_entity_poly.pdbx_seq_one_letter_code
_entity_poly.pdbx_strand_id
1 'polypeptide(L)'
;QMAQLEQLAALEFTCKKEELPPLSEETQQLYNYALYHDLHNMWTGDKEDEVWNGLARYYRIAAANGDYKANVRLQYLLNTGRISTDMPQTEVHNLNEELAKQLPATAYYNLYGYLDVGYGVRTEKDGKYAYLRKAADLGSREAQYVVADMLGKINDDDTLEMRIKLIDQLRACASEQGLGDASEMLGLRLERKKEYPKALEAFHQGVKNGSELSASVLSEVFNNKRENKYLDDLNLKEDSERARRYKIIGDYLYEKDYLQPKVPDLDEIVPLPPAKLPEWDGKIAFQRWFEGGAPPKPSEALMQKLANQAGLRVDNGLDLETNLPKSVKK
;
A
#
# COMPACT_ATOMS: atom_id res chain seq x y z
N GLN A 1 17.22 21.64 -6.07
CA GLN A 1 16.13 21.35 -7.05
C GLN A 1 16.68 20.78 -8.37
N MET A 2 17.74 21.35 -8.92
CA MET A 2 18.34 20.84 -10.19
C MET A 2 18.92 19.45 -10.04
N ALA A 3 19.59 19.15 -8.91
CA ALA A 3 20.10 17.81 -8.64
C ALA A 3 18.98 16.77 -8.54
N GLN A 4 17.85 17.13 -7.93
CA GLN A 4 16.65 16.28 -7.89
C GLN A 4 16.06 16.08 -9.28
N LEU A 5 15.98 17.14 -10.09
CA LEU A 5 15.48 17.06 -11.45
C LEU A 5 16.32 16.09 -12.30
N GLU A 6 17.65 16.18 -12.24
CA GLU A 6 18.54 15.27 -12.97
C GLU A 6 18.34 13.81 -12.60
N GLN A 7 18.09 13.51 -11.34
CA GLN A 7 17.91 12.14 -10.85
C GLN A 7 16.50 11.60 -11.04
N LEU A 8 15.48 12.46 -10.97
CA LEU A 8 14.07 12.06 -11.01
C LEU A 8 13.45 12.15 -12.40
N ALA A 9 13.90 13.10 -13.21
CA ALA A 9 13.34 13.36 -14.53
C ALA A 9 14.17 12.73 -15.64
N ALA A 10 14.19 11.39 -15.70
CA ALA A 10 14.59 10.76 -16.96
C ALA A 10 13.54 11.13 -18.02
N LEU A 11 13.98 11.37 -19.25
CA LEU A 11 13.15 11.88 -20.33
C LEU A 11 11.97 10.97 -20.68
N GLU A 12 12.04 9.70 -20.33
CA GLU A 12 11.01 8.71 -20.63
C GLU A 12 10.64 7.91 -19.38
N PHE A 13 9.34 7.64 -19.25
CA PHE A 13 8.80 6.74 -18.26
C PHE A 13 7.88 5.74 -18.95
N THR A 14 8.13 4.46 -18.74
CA THR A 14 7.25 3.37 -19.19
C THR A 14 6.59 2.76 -17.96
N CYS A 15 5.26 2.71 -17.94
CA CYS A 15 4.53 2.11 -16.84
C CYS A 15 4.86 0.62 -16.74
N LYS A 16 5.45 0.24 -15.62
CA LYS A 16 5.77 -1.13 -15.29
C LYS A 16 5.05 -1.49 -13.98
N LYS A 17 4.44 -2.65 -13.97
CA LYS A 17 3.81 -3.21 -12.77
C LYS A 17 4.75 -4.22 -12.15
N GLU A 18 4.91 -4.15 -10.84
CA GLU A 18 5.69 -5.15 -10.12
C GLU A 18 4.94 -6.49 -10.12
N GLU A 19 5.58 -7.55 -10.58
CA GLU A 19 5.00 -8.88 -10.56
C GLU A 19 5.02 -9.44 -9.14
N LEU A 20 3.87 -9.89 -8.66
CA LEU A 20 3.74 -10.47 -7.34
C LEU A 20 3.96 -11.99 -7.44
N PRO A 21 4.99 -12.55 -6.75
CA PRO A 21 5.19 -13.99 -6.72
C PRO A 21 4.00 -14.72 -6.10
N PRO A 22 3.74 -15.97 -6.49
CA PRO A 22 2.71 -16.77 -5.85
C PRO A 22 3.07 -17.05 -4.38
N LEU A 23 2.05 -17.08 -3.54
CA LEU A 23 2.19 -17.37 -2.12
C LEU A 23 1.70 -18.78 -1.82
N SER A 24 2.40 -19.51 -0.93
CA SER A 24 1.94 -20.81 -0.49
C SER A 24 0.75 -20.66 0.47
N GLU A 25 -0.14 -21.65 0.48
CA GLU A 25 -1.26 -21.67 1.43
C GLU A 25 -0.78 -21.72 2.87
N GLU A 26 0.30 -22.44 3.13
CA GLU A 26 0.86 -22.60 4.47
C GLU A 26 1.37 -21.29 5.06
N THR A 27 2.15 -20.52 4.27
CA THR A 27 2.62 -19.21 4.74
C THR A 27 1.49 -18.21 4.88
N GLN A 28 0.49 -18.27 4.01
CA GLN A 28 -0.69 -17.42 4.12
C GLN A 28 -1.51 -17.69 5.38
N GLN A 29 -1.56 -18.94 5.86
CA GLN A 29 -2.20 -19.23 7.13
C GLN A 29 -1.52 -18.48 8.29
N LEU A 30 -0.20 -18.47 8.31
CA LEU A 30 0.56 -17.73 9.33
C LEU A 30 0.29 -16.22 9.21
N TYR A 31 0.41 -15.70 8.00
CA TYR A 31 0.23 -14.28 7.75
C TYR A 31 -1.19 -13.80 8.11
N ASN A 32 -2.22 -14.53 7.66
CA ASN A 32 -3.60 -14.14 7.91
C ASN A 32 -3.96 -14.15 9.40
N TYR A 33 -3.48 -15.16 10.11
CA TYR A 33 -3.66 -15.24 11.57
C TYR A 33 -2.97 -14.06 12.26
N ALA A 34 -1.71 -13.83 11.94
CA ALA A 34 -0.93 -12.75 12.55
C ALA A 34 -1.55 -11.39 12.22
N LEU A 35 -1.91 -11.15 10.97
CA LEU A 35 -2.47 -9.87 10.54
C LEU A 35 -3.79 -9.55 11.25
N TYR A 36 -4.66 -10.53 11.41
CA TYR A 36 -5.92 -10.32 12.12
C TYR A 36 -5.70 -9.76 13.52
N HIS A 37 -4.85 -10.42 14.31
CA HIS A 37 -4.56 -9.99 15.68
C HIS A 37 -3.74 -8.70 15.74
N ASP A 38 -2.83 -8.50 14.81
CA ASP A 38 -2.05 -7.28 14.65
C ASP A 38 -2.98 -6.07 14.42
N LEU A 39 -3.87 -6.14 13.43
CA LEU A 39 -4.79 -5.06 13.12
C LEU A 39 -5.78 -4.78 14.25
N HIS A 40 -6.25 -5.81 14.95
CA HIS A 40 -7.11 -5.60 16.12
C HIS A 40 -6.38 -4.95 17.29
N ASN A 41 -5.05 -5.01 17.32
CA ASN A 41 -4.21 -4.37 18.34
C ASN A 41 -3.79 -2.94 17.93
N MET A 42 -4.15 -2.48 16.73
CA MET A 42 -3.80 -1.14 16.25
C MET A 42 -4.66 -0.03 16.86
N TRP A 43 -5.72 -0.38 17.57
CA TRP A 43 -6.59 0.60 18.19
C TRP A 43 -5.85 1.43 19.23
N THR A 44 -6.05 2.73 19.24
CA THR A 44 -5.25 3.70 19.98
C THR A 44 -5.41 3.69 21.49
N GLY A 45 -6.44 3.03 22.04
CA GLY A 45 -6.70 3.00 23.49
C GLY A 45 -6.15 1.80 24.21
N ASP A 46 -6.15 0.65 23.56
CA ASP A 46 -5.93 -0.66 24.19
C ASP A 46 -4.80 -1.47 23.56
N LYS A 47 -3.86 -0.82 22.86
CA LYS A 47 -2.75 -1.54 22.26
C LYS A 47 -1.85 -2.20 23.31
N GLU A 48 -1.50 -3.46 23.07
CA GLU A 48 -0.61 -4.24 23.92
C GLU A 48 0.63 -4.68 23.14
N ASP A 49 1.82 -4.29 23.61
CA ASP A 49 3.09 -4.65 22.99
C ASP A 49 3.32 -6.17 23.00
N GLU A 50 2.83 -6.85 24.05
CA GLU A 50 2.92 -8.30 24.17
C GLU A 50 2.22 -9.03 23.01
N VAL A 51 1.10 -8.50 22.51
CA VAL A 51 0.40 -9.09 21.37
C VAL A 51 1.30 -9.07 20.15
N TRP A 52 1.89 -7.92 19.82
CA TRP A 52 2.78 -7.83 18.67
C TRP A 52 4.02 -8.69 18.80
N ASN A 53 4.64 -8.71 19.99
CA ASN A 53 5.82 -9.55 20.24
C ASN A 53 5.49 -11.04 20.09
N GLY A 54 4.30 -11.46 20.50
CA GLY A 54 3.82 -12.82 20.30
C GLY A 54 3.53 -13.19 18.86
N LEU A 55 3.28 -12.19 18.00
CA LEU A 55 3.03 -12.38 16.56
C LEU A 55 4.31 -12.40 15.73
N ALA A 56 5.43 -11.95 16.29
CA ALA A 56 6.70 -11.85 15.55
C ALA A 56 7.12 -13.19 14.96
N ARG A 57 6.98 -14.29 15.68
CA ARG A 57 7.34 -15.62 15.17
C ARG A 57 6.58 -16.01 13.91
N TYR A 58 5.30 -15.69 13.84
CA TYR A 58 4.48 -15.97 12.66
C TYR A 58 4.96 -15.19 11.44
N TYR A 59 5.20 -13.90 11.61
CA TYR A 59 5.71 -13.05 10.53
C TYR A 59 7.11 -13.48 10.09
N ARG A 60 8.02 -13.76 11.03
CA ARG A 60 9.40 -14.17 10.71
C ARG A 60 9.42 -15.48 9.94
N ILE A 61 8.67 -16.48 10.41
CA ILE A 61 8.64 -17.79 9.77
C ILE A 61 7.98 -17.73 8.39
N ALA A 62 6.88 -16.99 8.26
CA ALA A 62 6.23 -16.81 6.96
C ALA A 62 7.14 -16.07 5.96
N ALA A 63 7.76 -14.97 6.38
CA ALA A 63 8.67 -14.20 5.53
C ALA A 63 9.87 -15.02 5.07
N ALA A 64 10.47 -15.78 5.95
CA ALA A 64 11.62 -16.64 5.62
C ALA A 64 11.27 -17.78 4.67
N ASN A 65 9.99 -18.15 4.57
CA ASN A 65 9.48 -19.14 3.61
C ASN A 65 8.86 -18.49 2.38
N GLY A 66 9.16 -17.22 2.11
CA GLY A 66 8.82 -16.56 0.85
C GLY A 66 7.54 -15.71 0.86
N ASP A 67 6.93 -15.48 2.01
CA ASP A 67 5.76 -14.60 2.08
C ASP A 67 6.19 -13.13 2.15
N TYR A 68 6.12 -12.43 1.00
CA TYR A 68 6.51 -11.03 0.91
C TYR A 68 5.58 -10.11 1.72
N LYS A 69 4.31 -10.47 1.90
CA LYS A 69 3.37 -9.69 2.72
C LYS A 69 3.80 -9.68 4.17
N ALA A 70 4.20 -10.86 4.68
CA ALA A 70 4.73 -11.00 6.04
C ALA A 70 6.03 -10.19 6.21
N ASN A 71 6.91 -10.23 5.21
CA ASN A 71 8.15 -9.47 5.20
C ASN A 71 7.88 -7.96 5.34
N VAL A 72 7.04 -7.41 4.48
CA VAL A 72 6.71 -5.98 4.46
C VAL A 72 6.07 -5.54 5.78
N ARG A 73 5.12 -6.31 6.28
CA ARG A 73 4.44 -5.98 7.54
C ARG A 73 5.39 -6.05 8.73
N LEU A 74 6.26 -7.05 8.75
CA LEU A 74 7.27 -7.19 9.80
C LEU A 74 8.24 -6.01 9.81
N GLN A 75 8.70 -5.56 8.66
CA GLN A 75 9.54 -4.35 8.58
C GLN A 75 8.85 -3.15 9.24
N TYR A 76 7.57 -2.96 8.96
CA TYR A 76 6.78 -1.88 9.55
C TYR A 76 6.69 -2.01 11.07
N LEU A 77 6.38 -3.19 11.58
CA LEU A 77 6.23 -3.41 13.03
C LEU A 77 7.56 -3.25 13.77
N LEU A 78 8.67 -3.63 13.14
CA LEU A 78 10.01 -3.45 13.70
C LEU A 78 10.44 -1.98 13.69
N ASN A 79 10.29 -1.30 12.56
CA ASN A 79 10.76 0.08 12.45
C ASN A 79 9.91 1.08 13.25
N THR A 80 8.68 0.72 13.60
CA THR A 80 7.81 1.52 14.46
C THR A 80 7.92 1.15 15.95
N GLY A 81 8.73 0.15 16.28
CA GLY A 81 8.92 -0.29 17.65
C GLY A 81 7.76 -1.11 18.24
N ARG A 82 6.79 -1.50 17.41
CA ARG A 82 5.68 -2.35 17.87
C ARG A 82 6.14 -3.76 18.21
N ILE A 83 7.02 -4.33 17.41
CA ILE A 83 7.76 -5.53 17.77
C ILE A 83 9.12 -5.09 18.30
N SER A 84 9.43 -5.47 19.53
CA SER A 84 10.70 -5.14 20.19
C SER A 84 11.75 -6.21 19.88
N THR A 85 12.95 -5.79 19.55
CA THR A 85 14.12 -6.64 19.32
C THR A 85 15.37 -5.85 19.65
N ASP A 86 16.48 -6.55 19.93
CA ASP A 86 17.74 -5.91 20.26
C ASP A 86 18.39 -5.22 19.06
N MET A 87 18.08 -5.67 17.85
CA MET A 87 18.71 -5.21 16.61
C MET A 87 17.69 -4.90 15.52
N PRO A 88 16.78 -3.90 15.75
CA PRO A 88 15.69 -3.65 14.80
C PRO A 88 16.17 -3.21 13.42
N GLN A 89 17.19 -2.35 13.35
CA GLN A 89 17.71 -1.87 12.07
C GLN A 89 18.34 -3.00 11.26
N THR A 90 19.14 -3.85 11.92
CA THR A 90 19.75 -5.02 11.27
C THR A 90 18.68 -5.95 10.72
N GLU A 91 17.67 -6.27 11.51
CA GLU A 91 16.59 -7.15 11.06
C GLU A 91 15.82 -6.56 9.89
N VAL A 92 15.46 -5.28 9.95
CA VAL A 92 14.75 -4.60 8.88
C VAL A 92 15.56 -4.63 7.58
N HIS A 93 16.86 -4.34 7.63
CA HIS A 93 17.69 -4.34 6.43
C HIS A 93 17.91 -5.74 5.86
N ASN A 94 18.05 -6.76 6.71
CA ASN A 94 18.10 -8.16 6.26
C ASN A 94 16.79 -8.57 5.56
N LEU A 95 15.65 -8.20 6.13
CA LEU A 95 14.34 -8.45 5.52
C LEU A 95 14.22 -7.74 4.17
N ASN A 96 14.67 -6.50 4.08
CA ASN A 96 14.57 -5.73 2.83
C ASN A 96 15.49 -6.28 1.72
N GLU A 97 16.67 -6.79 2.07
CA GLU A 97 17.55 -7.46 1.12
C GLU A 97 16.93 -8.76 0.59
N GLU A 98 16.28 -9.55 1.46
CA GLU A 98 15.51 -10.73 1.02
C GLU A 98 14.32 -10.34 0.15
N LEU A 99 13.61 -9.28 0.52
CA LEU A 99 12.48 -8.75 -0.24
C LEU A 99 12.91 -8.36 -1.65
N ALA A 100 14.09 -7.79 -1.82
CA ALA A 100 14.62 -7.37 -3.13
C ALA A 100 14.71 -8.52 -4.14
N LYS A 101 14.83 -9.75 -3.68
CA LYS A 101 14.87 -10.93 -4.56
C LYS A 101 13.49 -11.24 -5.17
N GLN A 102 12.42 -10.85 -4.48
CA GLN A 102 11.03 -11.10 -4.89
C GLN A 102 10.37 -9.85 -5.46
N LEU A 103 10.50 -8.72 -4.77
CA LEU A 103 9.87 -7.45 -5.08
C LEU A 103 10.92 -6.34 -5.10
N PRO A 104 11.74 -6.26 -6.14
CA PRO A 104 12.83 -5.27 -6.20
C PRO A 104 12.32 -3.82 -6.16
N ALA A 105 11.21 -3.52 -6.81
CA ALA A 105 10.64 -2.17 -6.78
C ALA A 105 10.25 -1.74 -5.37
N THR A 106 9.54 -2.61 -4.65
CA THR A 106 9.14 -2.36 -3.25
C THR A 106 10.37 -2.21 -2.35
N ALA A 107 11.37 -3.07 -2.52
CA ALA A 107 12.59 -3.02 -1.72
C ALA A 107 13.39 -1.73 -1.96
N TYR A 108 13.50 -1.27 -3.20
CA TYR A 108 14.16 0.02 -3.48
C TYR A 108 13.41 1.20 -2.91
N TYR A 109 12.08 1.17 -2.94
CA TYR A 109 11.28 2.23 -2.31
C TYR A 109 11.47 2.23 -0.79
N ASN A 110 11.46 1.07 -0.15
CA ASN A 110 11.75 0.96 1.28
C ASN A 110 13.14 1.51 1.61
N LEU A 111 14.14 1.17 0.80
CA LEU A 111 15.51 1.67 0.97
C LEU A 111 15.55 3.20 0.87
N TYR A 112 14.85 3.78 -0.11
CA TYR A 112 14.72 5.23 -0.20
C TYR A 112 14.18 5.83 1.10
N GLY A 113 13.11 5.24 1.65
CA GLY A 113 12.52 5.70 2.91
C GLY A 113 13.49 5.61 4.09
N TYR A 114 14.26 4.52 4.18
CA TYR A 114 15.26 4.36 5.22
C TYR A 114 16.43 5.32 5.07
N LEU A 115 16.87 5.59 3.86
CA LEU A 115 17.89 6.60 3.58
C LEU A 115 17.41 8.01 3.88
N ASP A 116 16.15 8.30 3.61
CA ASP A 116 15.55 9.62 3.83
C ASP A 116 15.58 10.01 5.32
N VAL A 117 15.33 9.04 6.21
CA VAL A 117 15.31 9.25 7.66
C VAL A 117 16.60 8.81 8.37
N GLY A 118 17.56 8.26 7.64
CA GLY A 118 18.83 7.79 8.23
C GLY A 118 18.68 6.56 9.10
N TYR A 119 17.77 5.66 8.77
CA TYR A 119 17.48 4.46 9.58
C TYR A 119 18.49 3.34 9.27
N GLY A 120 19.65 3.37 9.95
CA GLY A 120 20.69 2.36 9.85
C GLY A 120 21.43 2.27 8.52
N VAL A 121 21.19 3.20 7.62
CA VAL A 121 21.82 3.28 6.30
C VAL A 121 22.16 4.72 5.95
N ARG A 122 23.20 4.90 5.17
CA ARG A 122 23.65 6.21 4.68
C ARG A 122 24.05 6.12 3.22
N THR A 123 23.96 7.23 2.53
CA THR A 123 24.46 7.41 1.18
C THR A 123 25.06 8.80 1.05
N GLU A 124 25.72 9.09 -0.06
CA GLU A 124 26.16 10.45 -0.40
C GLU A 124 24.95 11.39 -0.50
N LYS A 125 25.21 12.69 -0.37
CA LYS A 125 24.18 13.71 -0.45
C LYS A 125 23.34 13.53 -1.72
N ASP A 126 22.02 13.52 -1.54
CA ASP A 126 21.03 13.35 -2.61
C ASP A 126 21.07 11.98 -3.33
N GLY A 127 21.91 11.04 -2.93
CA GLY A 127 21.99 9.70 -3.52
C GLY A 127 20.69 8.90 -3.41
N LYS A 128 19.85 9.18 -2.40
CA LYS A 128 18.56 8.52 -2.20
C LYS A 128 17.61 8.66 -3.40
N TYR A 129 17.68 9.75 -4.15
CA TYR A 129 16.78 10.01 -5.28
C TYR A 129 16.99 9.04 -6.45
N ALA A 130 18.22 8.53 -6.63
CA ALA A 130 18.47 7.49 -7.62
C ALA A 130 17.73 6.19 -7.29
N TYR A 131 17.69 5.82 -6.02
CA TYR A 131 16.92 4.65 -5.56
C TYR A 131 15.42 4.87 -5.71
N LEU A 132 14.92 6.07 -5.41
CA LEU A 132 13.52 6.42 -5.60
C LEU A 132 13.10 6.29 -7.06
N ARG A 133 13.88 6.88 -8.00
CA ARG A 133 13.58 6.78 -9.43
C ARG A 133 13.64 5.34 -9.92
N LYS A 134 14.64 4.58 -9.48
CA LYS A 134 14.76 3.16 -9.81
C LYS A 134 13.55 2.36 -9.34
N ALA A 135 13.08 2.62 -8.12
CA ALA A 135 11.86 1.99 -7.60
C ALA A 135 10.65 2.28 -8.49
N ALA A 136 10.47 3.54 -8.89
CA ALA A 136 9.38 3.94 -9.79
C ALA A 136 9.45 3.21 -11.13
N ASP A 137 10.64 3.13 -11.74
CA ASP A 137 10.86 2.48 -13.03
C ASP A 137 10.66 0.96 -12.96
N LEU A 138 10.94 0.34 -11.82
CA LEU A 138 10.74 -1.09 -11.59
C LEU A 138 9.28 -1.45 -11.23
N GLY A 139 8.44 -0.46 -10.97
CA GLY A 139 7.02 -0.68 -10.77
C GLY A 139 6.48 -0.38 -9.38
N SER A 140 7.23 0.32 -8.51
CA SER A 140 6.68 0.75 -7.22
C SER A 140 5.69 1.89 -7.40
N ARG A 141 4.42 1.64 -7.09
CA ARG A 141 3.36 2.64 -7.15
C ARG A 141 3.60 3.81 -6.19
N GLU A 142 4.09 3.53 -5.00
CA GLU A 142 4.44 4.55 -4.01
C GLU A 142 5.56 5.46 -4.53
N ALA A 143 6.60 4.86 -5.12
CA ALA A 143 7.70 5.63 -5.72
C ALA A 143 7.23 6.46 -6.91
N GLN A 144 6.38 5.91 -7.76
CA GLN A 144 5.80 6.64 -8.89
C GLN A 144 5.04 7.89 -8.41
N TYR A 145 4.23 7.73 -7.38
CA TYR A 145 3.51 8.84 -6.78
C TYR A 145 4.44 9.90 -6.19
N VAL A 146 5.44 9.48 -5.42
CA VAL A 146 6.40 10.40 -4.78
C VAL A 146 7.22 11.16 -5.82
N VAL A 147 7.70 10.47 -6.87
CA VAL A 147 8.42 11.12 -7.98
C VAL A 147 7.52 12.17 -8.65
N ALA A 148 6.26 11.84 -8.94
CA ALA A 148 5.32 12.79 -9.54
C ALA A 148 5.13 14.02 -8.64
N ASP A 149 4.95 13.83 -7.35
CA ASP A 149 4.79 14.93 -6.38
C ASP A 149 6.03 15.84 -6.34
N MET A 150 7.22 15.25 -6.31
CA MET A 150 8.48 16.03 -6.33
C MET A 150 8.67 16.80 -7.63
N LEU A 151 8.36 16.19 -8.78
CA LEU A 151 8.42 16.88 -10.07
C LEU A 151 7.46 18.06 -10.13
N GLY A 152 6.30 17.95 -9.49
CA GLY A 152 5.31 19.03 -9.42
C GLY A 152 5.75 20.23 -8.59
N LYS A 153 6.70 20.03 -7.68
CA LYS A 153 7.23 21.09 -6.80
C LYS A 153 8.45 21.81 -7.36
N ILE A 154 9.00 21.33 -8.47
CA ILE A 154 10.16 21.98 -9.12
C ILE A 154 9.70 23.27 -9.78
N ASN A 155 10.40 24.35 -9.52
CA ASN A 155 10.13 25.66 -10.08
C ASN A 155 11.09 25.98 -11.22
N ASP A 156 10.79 25.42 -12.41
CA ASP A 156 11.58 25.61 -13.62
C ASP A 156 10.65 25.59 -14.84
N ASP A 157 10.45 26.74 -15.46
CA ASP A 157 9.52 26.90 -16.58
C ASP A 157 9.98 26.13 -17.83
N ASP A 158 11.29 26.02 -18.05
CA ASP A 158 11.85 25.35 -19.22
C ASP A 158 11.54 23.87 -19.29
N THR A 159 11.35 23.23 -18.13
CA THR A 159 11.03 21.79 -18.04
C THR A 159 9.56 21.53 -17.69
N LEU A 160 8.72 22.56 -17.60
CA LEU A 160 7.35 22.41 -17.10
C LEU A 160 6.52 21.44 -17.94
N GLU A 161 6.53 21.58 -19.27
CA GLU A 161 5.75 20.72 -20.16
C GLU A 161 6.18 19.24 -20.05
N MET A 162 7.47 18.99 -20.06
CA MET A 162 8.03 17.63 -19.87
C MET A 162 7.62 17.07 -18.52
N ARG A 163 7.73 17.86 -17.45
CA ARG A 163 7.37 17.40 -16.10
C ARG A 163 5.88 17.09 -15.98
N ILE A 164 5.00 17.91 -16.54
CA ILE A 164 3.55 17.64 -16.53
C ILE A 164 3.25 16.31 -17.20
N LYS A 165 3.86 16.03 -18.35
CA LYS A 165 3.70 14.76 -19.05
C LYS A 165 4.13 13.57 -18.21
N LEU A 166 5.30 13.66 -17.58
CA LEU A 166 5.81 12.61 -16.68
C LEU A 166 4.90 12.42 -15.48
N ILE A 167 4.45 13.50 -14.86
CA ILE A 167 3.54 13.46 -13.70
C ILE A 167 2.26 12.72 -14.06
N ASP A 168 1.64 13.05 -15.19
CA ASP A 168 0.40 12.39 -15.63
C ASP A 168 0.62 10.88 -15.86
N GLN A 169 1.73 10.50 -16.48
CA GLN A 169 2.07 9.09 -16.71
C GLN A 169 2.34 8.33 -15.42
N LEU A 170 3.10 8.93 -14.51
CA LEU A 170 3.42 8.32 -13.21
C LEU A 170 2.17 8.11 -12.35
N ARG A 171 1.31 9.11 -12.27
CA ARG A 171 0.07 9.03 -11.50
C ARG A 171 -0.89 7.98 -12.08
N ALA A 172 -1.04 7.93 -13.39
CA ALA A 172 -1.88 6.92 -14.03
C ALA A 172 -1.37 5.50 -13.75
N CYS A 173 -0.07 5.29 -13.84
CA CYS A 173 0.55 4.00 -13.54
C CYS A 173 0.34 3.61 -12.07
N ALA A 174 0.59 4.52 -11.14
CA ALA A 174 0.42 4.27 -9.70
C ALA A 174 -1.04 3.97 -9.33
N SER A 175 -1.99 4.69 -9.95
CA SER A 175 -3.42 4.45 -9.75
C SER A 175 -3.83 3.04 -10.20
N GLU A 176 -3.40 2.62 -11.39
CA GLU A 176 -3.70 1.28 -11.89
C GLU A 176 -3.18 0.18 -10.98
N GLN A 177 -2.05 0.42 -10.32
CA GLN A 177 -1.41 -0.56 -9.44
C GLN A 177 -1.98 -0.58 -8.03
N GLY A 178 -2.90 0.32 -7.70
CA GLY A 178 -3.62 0.25 -6.44
C GLY A 178 -3.32 1.35 -5.43
N LEU A 179 -2.70 2.48 -5.84
CA LEU A 179 -2.45 3.59 -4.93
C LEU A 179 -3.58 4.62 -4.99
N GLY A 180 -4.33 4.74 -3.89
CA GLY A 180 -5.48 5.63 -3.77
C GLY A 180 -5.14 7.10 -3.95
N ASP A 181 -4.03 7.56 -3.38
CA ASP A 181 -3.57 8.95 -3.51
C ASP A 181 -3.32 9.33 -4.98
N ALA A 182 -2.75 8.41 -5.75
CA ALA A 182 -2.54 8.62 -7.18
C ALA A 182 -3.85 8.68 -7.95
N SER A 183 -4.82 7.84 -7.57
CA SER A 183 -6.16 7.85 -8.18
C SER A 183 -6.89 9.18 -7.95
N GLU A 184 -6.79 9.74 -6.76
CA GLU A 184 -7.36 11.06 -6.43
C GLU A 184 -6.80 12.14 -7.34
N MET A 185 -5.48 12.21 -7.44
CA MET A 185 -4.80 13.21 -8.25
C MET A 185 -5.13 13.04 -9.73
N LEU A 186 -5.20 11.80 -10.21
CA LEU A 186 -5.59 11.50 -11.58
C LEU A 186 -7.04 11.91 -11.85
N GLY A 187 -7.97 11.59 -10.96
CA GLY A 187 -9.37 11.96 -11.08
C GLY A 187 -9.57 13.46 -11.13
N LEU A 188 -8.91 14.21 -10.24
CA LEU A 188 -8.96 15.68 -10.22
C LEU A 188 -8.38 16.28 -11.51
N ARG A 189 -7.28 15.71 -12.02
CA ARG A 189 -6.66 16.16 -13.27
C ARG A 189 -7.59 15.96 -14.46
N LEU A 190 -8.21 14.79 -14.57
CA LEU A 190 -9.13 14.45 -15.65
C LEU A 190 -10.41 15.29 -15.60
N GLU A 191 -10.91 15.58 -14.41
CA GLU A 191 -12.05 16.47 -14.21
C GLU A 191 -11.75 17.88 -14.72
N ARG A 192 -10.58 18.44 -14.38
CA ARG A 192 -10.16 19.75 -14.88
C ARG A 192 -10.04 19.79 -16.40
N LYS A 193 -9.62 18.69 -17.01
CA LYS A 193 -9.54 18.53 -18.47
C LYS A 193 -10.91 18.27 -19.11
N LYS A 194 -11.96 18.16 -18.31
CA LYS A 194 -13.32 17.82 -18.73
C LYS A 194 -13.44 16.45 -19.41
N GLU A 195 -12.53 15.54 -19.10
CA GLU A 195 -12.58 14.14 -19.52
C GLU A 195 -13.39 13.33 -18.50
N TYR A 196 -14.68 13.61 -18.43
CA TYR A 196 -15.55 13.14 -17.35
C TYR A 196 -15.70 11.62 -17.23
N PRO A 197 -15.86 10.84 -18.31
CA PRO A 197 -15.91 9.39 -18.17
C PRO A 197 -14.63 8.81 -17.55
N LYS A 198 -13.48 9.33 -17.96
CA LYS A 198 -12.18 8.89 -17.40
C LYS A 198 -12.00 9.35 -15.95
N ALA A 199 -12.48 10.55 -15.62
CA ALA A 199 -12.45 11.05 -14.23
C ALA A 199 -13.29 10.16 -13.32
N LEU A 200 -14.49 9.77 -13.76
CA LEU A 200 -15.36 8.84 -13.03
C LEU A 200 -14.62 7.50 -12.77
N GLU A 201 -14.01 6.93 -13.80
CA GLU A 201 -13.25 5.69 -13.67
C GLU A 201 -12.09 5.82 -12.69
N ALA A 202 -11.37 6.95 -12.73
CA ALA A 202 -10.23 7.21 -11.84
C ALA A 202 -10.68 7.32 -10.38
N PHE A 203 -11.76 8.05 -10.09
CA PHE A 203 -12.30 8.13 -8.74
C PHE A 203 -12.83 6.79 -8.25
N HIS A 204 -13.50 6.03 -9.11
CA HIS A 204 -13.97 4.70 -8.78
C HIS A 204 -12.80 3.77 -8.45
N GLN A 205 -11.73 3.79 -9.26
CA GLN A 205 -10.49 3.08 -8.95
C GLN A 205 -9.90 3.54 -7.63
N GLY A 206 -9.96 4.84 -7.34
CA GLY A 206 -9.53 5.41 -6.07
C GLY A 206 -10.25 4.79 -4.87
N VAL A 207 -11.57 4.58 -4.98
CA VAL A 207 -12.34 3.92 -3.91
C VAL A 207 -11.87 2.46 -3.73
N LYS A 208 -11.66 1.73 -4.83
CA LYS A 208 -11.09 0.37 -4.75
C LYS A 208 -9.76 0.37 -4.01
N ASN A 209 -8.95 1.40 -4.23
CA ASN A 209 -7.62 1.55 -3.65
C ASN A 209 -7.63 2.10 -2.22
N GLY A 210 -8.82 2.37 -1.66
CA GLY A 210 -8.97 2.82 -0.29
C GLY A 210 -9.01 4.35 -0.11
N SER A 211 -9.22 5.11 -1.18
CA SER A 211 -9.30 6.57 -1.11
C SER A 211 -10.66 7.03 -0.59
N GLU A 212 -10.68 7.58 0.61
CA GLU A 212 -11.86 8.20 1.21
C GLU A 212 -12.31 9.43 0.40
N LEU A 213 -11.35 10.25 -0.03
CA LEU A 213 -11.66 11.43 -0.84
C LEU A 213 -12.37 11.07 -2.13
N SER A 214 -11.92 10.02 -2.82
CA SER A 214 -12.59 9.54 -4.05
C SER A 214 -14.02 9.11 -3.78
N ALA A 215 -14.28 8.42 -2.67
CA ALA A 215 -15.63 8.03 -2.28
C ALA A 215 -16.51 9.24 -1.99
N SER A 216 -15.97 10.24 -1.31
CA SER A 216 -16.66 11.49 -1.01
C SER A 216 -17.05 12.24 -2.29
N VAL A 217 -16.11 12.37 -3.23
CA VAL A 217 -16.37 13.00 -4.53
C VAL A 217 -17.50 12.29 -5.25
N LEU A 218 -17.46 10.96 -5.36
CA LEU A 218 -18.49 10.21 -6.07
C LEU A 218 -19.85 10.28 -5.38
N SER A 219 -19.86 10.28 -4.06
CA SER A 219 -21.11 10.47 -3.30
C SER A 219 -21.76 11.84 -3.63
N GLU A 220 -20.96 12.90 -3.72
CA GLU A 220 -21.47 14.23 -4.03
C GLU A 220 -21.96 14.34 -5.48
N VAL A 221 -21.19 13.84 -6.45
CA VAL A 221 -21.56 13.98 -7.86
C VAL A 221 -22.79 13.18 -8.22
N PHE A 222 -23.01 12.00 -7.65
CA PHE A 222 -24.22 11.22 -7.87
C PHE A 222 -25.43 11.78 -7.12
N ASN A 223 -25.21 12.56 -6.09
CA ASN A 223 -26.29 13.18 -5.33
C ASN A 223 -26.79 14.50 -5.94
N ASN A 224 -26.08 15.06 -6.91
CA ASN A 224 -26.34 16.37 -7.52
C ASN A 224 -26.43 17.54 -6.52
N LYS A 225 -26.06 17.32 -5.27
CA LYS A 225 -26.05 18.36 -4.24
C LYS A 225 -24.64 18.94 -4.16
N ARG A 226 -24.36 19.92 -5.01
CA ARG A 226 -23.08 20.60 -5.00
C ARG A 226 -23.05 21.70 -3.96
N GLU A 227 -22.55 21.38 -2.80
CA GLU A 227 -22.11 22.41 -1.85
C GLU A 227 -20.71 22.93 -2.24
N ASN A 228 -19.92 22.09 -2.92
CA ASN A 228 -18.58 22.47 -3.36
C ASN A 228 -18.59 22.96 -4.80
N LYS A 229 -18.46 24.28 -4.98
CA LYS A 229 -18.43 24.96 -6.28
C LYS A 229 -17.21 24.62 -7.14
N TYR A 230 -16.27 23.83 -6.62
CA TYR A 230 -15.00 23.49 -7.29
C TYR A 230 -15.05 22.15 -8.02
N LEU A 231 -16.07 21.32 -7.78
CA LEU A 231 -16.24 20.04 -8.43
C LEU A 231 -17.39 20.09 -9.44
N ASP A 232 -17.11 19.69 -10.67
CA ASP A 232 -18.11 19.43 -11.68
C ASP A 232 -18.93 18.18 -11.31
N ASP A 233 -20.15 18.05 -11.84
CA ASP A 233 -20.99 16.85 -11.65
C ASP A 233 -20.60 15.68 -12.55
N LEU A 234 -19.49 15.80 -13.25
CA LEU A 234 -18.99 14.82 -14.22
C LEU A 234 -20.05 14.43 -15.28
N ASN A 235 -21.01 15.32 -15.56
CA ASN A 235 -22.17 15.07 -16.42
C ASN A 235 -22.99 13.82 -16.06
N LEU A 236 -23.01 13.46 -14.77
CA LEU A 236 -23.75 12.30 -14.30
C LEU A 236 -25.18 12.69 -13.91
N LYS A 237 -26.10 11.76 -14.15
CA LYS A 237 -27.46 11.87 -13.65
C LYS A 237 -27.48 11.57 -12.16
N GLU A 238 -28.44 12.21 -11.48
CA GLU A 238 -28.69 11.89 -10.07
C GLU A 238 -28.96 10.39 -9.89
N ASP A 239 -28.27 9.78 -8.92
CA ASP A 239 -28.42 8.39 -8.54
C ASP A 239 -28.19 8.29 -7.04
N SER A 240 -29.27 8.43 -6.30
CA SER A 240 -29.22 8.50 -4.84
C SER A 240 -28.70 7.23 -4.19
N GLU A 241 -28.97 6.06 -4.76
CA GLU A 241 -28.48 4.79 -4.21
C GLU A 241 -26.98 4.62 -4.43
N ARG A 242 -26.45 4.99 -5.60
CA ARG A 242 -25.00 5.03 -5.81
C ARG A 242 -24.32 6.01 -4.86
N ALA A 243 -24.88 7.21 -4.72
CA ALA A 243 -24.38 8.22 -3.79
C ALA A 243 -24.31 7.67 -2.35
N ARG A 244 -25.38 6.99 -1.92
CA ARG A 244 -25.46 6.39 -0.58
C ARG A 244 -24.39 5.33 -0.36
N ARG A 245 -24.18 4.45 -1.34
CA ARG A 245 -23.19 3.36 -1.24
C ARG A 245 -21.76 3.90 -1.16
N TYR A 246 -21.41 4.88 -2.00
CA TYR A 246 -20.10 5.53 -1.91
C TYR A 246 -19.89 6.25 -0.57
N LYS A 247 -20.95 6.88 -0.04
CA LYS A 247 -20.85 7.54 1.26
C LYS A 247 -20.59 6.56 2.39
N ILE A 248 -21.31 5.43 2.43
CA ILE A 248 -21.12 4.40 3.45
C ILE A 248 -19.68 3.86 3.39
N ILE A 249 -19.20 3.57 2.19
CA ILE A 249 -17.82 3.10 1.98
C ILE A 249 -16.82 4.16 2.42
N GLY A 250 -17.01 5.41 2.00
CA GLY A 250 -16.13 6.52 2.38
C GLY A 250 -16.05 6.74 3.88
N ASP A 251 -17.18 6.68 4.58
CA ASP A 251 -17.23 6.80 6.03
C ASP A 251 -16.43 5.68 6.71
N TYR A 252 -16.56 4.46 6.23
CA TYR A 252 -15.76 3.33 6.73
C TYR A 252 -14.26 3.52 6.49
N LEU A 253 -13.87 3.93 5.28
CA LEU A 253 -12.47 4.19 4.95
C LEU A 253 -11.87 5.30 5.84
N TYR A 254 -12.66 6.32 6.13
CA TYR A 254 -12.24 7.40 7.01
C TYR A 254 -12.06 6.92 8.47
N GLU A 255 -13.07 6.26 9.01
CA GLU A 255 -13.06 5.80 10.41
C GLU A 255 -11.99 4.74 10.67
N LYS A 256 -11.68 3.91 9.68
CA LYS A 256 -10.73 2.79 9.78
C LYS A 256 -9.41 3.07 9.05
N ASP A 257 -9.07 4.32 8.83
CA ASP A 257 -7.86 4.72 8.11
C ASP A 257 -6.58 4.07 8.66
N TYR A 258 -6.50 3.95 9.99
CA TYR A 258 -5.37 3.30 10.66
C TYR A 258 -5.18 1.82 10.28
N LEU A 259 -6.19 1.16 9.72
CA LEU A 259 -6.12 -0.22 9.22
C LEU A 259 -5.78 -0.30 7.72
N GLN A 260 -5.79 0.82 7.01
CA GLN A 260 -5.52 0.91 5.57
C GLN A 260 -6.41 -0.05 4.73
N PRO A 261 -7.74 -0.01 4.91
CA PRO A 261 -8.61 -0.91 4.15
C PRO A 261 -8.64 -0.57 2.67
N LYS A 262 -8.83 -1.59 1.84
CA LYS A 262 -9.08 -1.46 0.41
C LYS A 262 -10.42 -2.09 0.07
N VAL A 263 -10.94 -1.78 -1.11
CA VAL A 263 -12.27 -2.25 -1.53
C VAL A 263 -12.17 -2.98 -2.88
N PRO A 264 -11.49 -4.14 -2.92
CA PRO A 264 -11.36 -4.89 -4.17
C PRO A 264 -12.70 -5.39 -4.71
N ASP A 265 -13.71 -5.52 -3.87
CA ASP A 265 -15.07 -5.94 -4.21
C ASP A 265 -16.00 -4.80 -4.62
N LEU A 266 -15.48 -3.60 -4.92
CA LEU A 266 -16.29 -2.42 -5.23
C LEU A 266 -17.26 -2.66 -6.40
N ASP A 267 -16.81 -3.33 -7.47
CA ASP A 267 -17.66 -3.57 -8.63
C ASP A 267 -18.82 -4.54 -8.34
N GLU A 268 -18.73 -5.31 -7.28
CA GLU A 268 -19.81 -6.17 -6.79
C GLU A 268 -20.81 -5.40 -5.91
N ILE A 269 -20.43 -4.21 -5.47
CA ILE A 269 -21.27 -3.35 -4.60
C ILE A 269 -21.90 -2.22 -5.40
N VAL A 270 -21.08 -1.46 -6.12
CA VAL A 270 -21.51 -0.26 -6.83
C VAL A 270 -20.84 -0.18 -8.20
N PRO A 271 -21.17 -1.11 -9.11
CA PRO A 271 -20.65 -1.05 -10.47
C PRO A 271 -21.02 0.28 -11.13
N LEU A 272 -20.17 0.76 -12.04
CA LEU A 272 -20.40 2.01 -12.73
C LEU A 272 -21.64 1.95 -13.65
N PRO A 273 -22.36 3.08 -13.85
CA PRO A 273 -23.46 3.12 -14.80
C PRO A 273 -23.00 2.68 -16.20
N PRO A 274 -23.86 2.03 -17.01
CA PRO A 274 -25.30 1.81 -16.80
C PRO A 274 -25.65 0.52 -16.06
N ALA A 275 -24.68 -0.15 -15.43
CA ALA A 275 -24.96 -1.39 -14.73
C ALA A 275 -25.99 -1.19 -13.60
N LYS A 276 -26.83 -2.20 -13.40
CA LYS A 276 -27.77 -2.20 -12.29
C LYS A 276 -27.04 -2.47 -10.98
N LEU A 277 -27.49 -1.82 -9.90
CA LEU A 277 -26.94 -2.06 -8.58
C LEU A 277 -27.47 -3.40 -8.03
N PRO A 278 -26.56 -4.30 -7.62
CA PRO A 278 -26.99 -5.52 -6.91
C PRO A 278 -27.47 -5.20 -5.50
N GLU A 279 -28.09 -6.17 -4.85
CA GLU A 279 -28.38 -6.07 -3.42
C GLU A 279 -27.08 -5.98 -2.63
N TRP A 280 -27.10 -5.21 -1.54
CA TRP A 280 -25.93 -5.02 -0.71
C TRP A 280 -26.32 -4.84 0.76
N ASP A 281 -25.61 -5.53 1.64
CA ASP A 281 -25.86 -5.50 3.09
C ASP A 281 -25.18 -4.31 3.81
N GLY A 282 -24.47 -3.45 3.07
CA GLY A 282 -23.79 -2.27 3.64
C GLY A 282 -22.37 -2.51 4.15
N LYS A 283 -21.79 -3.68 3.89
CA LYS A 283 -20.42 -4.01 4.31
C LYS A 283 -19.52 -4.32 3.13
N ILE A 284 -18.25 -3.89 3.23
CA ILE A 284 -17.21 -4.29 2.29
C ILE A 284 -16.53 -5.58 2.75
N ALA A 285 -15.85 -6.28 1.84
CA ALA A 285 -15.19 -7.54 2.15
C ALA A 285 -14.18 -7.43 3.30
N PHE A 286 -13.40 -6.35 3.33
CA PHE A 286 -12.46 -6.08 4.43
C PHE A 286 -13.19 -6.03 5.78
N GLN A 287 -14.31 -5.33 5.84
CA GLN A 287 -15.12 -5.20 7.06
C GLN A 287 -15.63 -6.56 7.54
N ARG A 288 -16.11 -7.40 6.61
CA ARG A 288 -16.56 -8.75 6.96
C ARG A 288 -15.43 -9.59 7.54
N TRP A 289 -14.26 -9.51 6.93
CA TRP A 289 -13.08 -10.22 7.44
C TRP A 289 -12.68 -9.70 8.82
N PHE A 290 -12.62 -8.39 8.99
CA PHE A 290 -12.19 -7.78 10.25
C PHE A 290 -13.17 -8.06 11.40
N GLU A 291 -14.49 -8.07 11.14
CA GLU A 291 -15.54 -8.32 12.14
C GLU A 291 -15.87 -9.80 12.28
N GLY A 292 -15.44 -10.65 11.38
CA GLY A 292 -15.91 -12.03 11.22
C GLY A 292 -15.30 -13.06 12.16
N GLY A 293 -14.45 -12.67 13.08
CA GLY A 293 -13.75 -13.57 13.98
C GLY A 293 -12.38 -14.01 13.49
N ALA A 294 -11.51 -14.42 14.42
CA ALA A 294 -10.14 -14.75 14.13
C ALA A 294 -10.01 -15.97 13.20
N PRO A 295 -9.07 -15.94 12.23
CA PRO A 295 -8.71 -17.12 11.49
C PRO A 295 -8.20 -18.23 12.43
N PRO A 296 -8.26 -19.51 12.02
CA PRO A 296 -7.72 -20.58 12.85
C PRO A 296 -6.26 -20.37 13.18
N LYS A 297 -5.86 -20.60 14.41
CA LYS A 297 -4.47 -20.55 14.82
C LYS A 297 -3.69 -21.63 14.09
N PRO A 298 -2.58 -21.30 13.41
CA PRO A 298 -1.72 -22.30 12.80
C PRO A 298 -1.26 -23.34 13.83
N SER A 299 -1.24 -24.61 13.44
CA SER A 299 -0.80 -25.69 14.34
C SER A 299 0.69 -25.55 14.67
N GLU A 300 1.09 -26.00 15.86
CA GLU A 300 2.50 -26.03 16.22
C GLU A 300 3.30 -26.97 15.29
N ALA A 301 2.68 -28.02 14.77
CA ALA A 301 3.30 -28.90 13.77
C ALA A 301 3.64 -28.16 12.49
N LEU A 302 2.71 -27.31 11.98
CA LEU A 302 2.97 -26.47 10.81
C LEU A 302 4.07 -25.44 11.10
N MET A 303 4.01 -24.80 12.27
CA MET A 303 5.03 -23.83 12.70
C MET A 303 6.42 -24.47 12.74
N GLN A 304 6.52 -25.65 13.33
CA GLN A 304 7.78 -26.39 13.42
C GLN A 304 8.31 -26.78 12.03
N LYS A 305 7.43 -27.27 11.15
CA LYS A 305 7.79 -27.62 9.78
C LYS A 305 8.39 -26.43 9.05
N LEU A 306 7.71 -25.29 9.06
CA LEU A 306 8.14 -24.09 8.36
C LEU A 306 9.38 -23.46 8.99
N ALA A 307 9.49 -23.47 10.31
CA ALA A 307 10.69 -23.04 11.01
C ALA A 307 11.90 -23.88 10.62
N ASN A 308 11.77 -25.20 10.59
CA ASN A 308 12.84 -26.13 10.19
C ASN A 308 13.28 -25.87 8.75
N GLN A 309 12.34 -25.65 7.82
CA GLN A 309 12.66 -25.36 6.42
C GLN A 309 13.53 -24.10 6.27
N ALA A 310 13.32 -23.14 7.12
CA ALA A 310 14.03 -21.84 7.06
C ALA A 310 15.23 -21.75 8.02
N GLY A 311 15.48 -22.79 8.82
CA GLY A 311 16.57 -22.77 9.81
C GLY A 311 16.31 -21.82 10.97
N LEU A 312 15.05 -21.69 11.38
CA LEU A 312 14.62 -20.78 12.44
C LEU A 312 14.14 -21.51 13.69
N ARG A 313 14.18 -20.78 14.81
CA ARG A 313 13.57 -21.23 16.06
C ARG A 313 12.06 -21.08 15.95
N VAL A 314 11.31 -22.08 16.37
CA VAL A 314 9.85 -22.04 16.31
C VAL A 314 9.24 -21.08 17.33
N ASP A 315 9.92 -20.86 18.45
CA ASP A 315 9.40 -20.03 19.54
C ASP A 315 9.44 -18.54 19.27
N ASN A 316 10.42 -18.04 18.51
CA ASN A 316 10.57 -16.61 18.22
C ASN A 316 10.84 -16.27 16.76
N GLY A 317 11.08 -17.27 15.90
CA GLY A 317 11.37 -17.06 14.49
C GLY A 317 12.75 -16.51 14.16
N LEU A 318 13.65 -16.43 15.15
CA LEU A 318 15.05 -16.03 14.93
C LEU A 318 15.89 -17.21 14.45
N ASP A 319 17.12 -16.93 14.00
CA ASP A 319 18.03 -17.96 13.52
C ASP A 319 18.26 -19.05 14.56
N LEU A 320 18.21 -20.31 14.13
CA LEU A 320 18.30 -21.45 15.02
C LEU A 320 19.62 -21.52 15.78
N GLU A 321 20.72 -21.16 15.14
CA GLU A 321 22.08 -21.28 15.73
C GLU A 321 22.45 -20.04 16.55
N THR A 322 22.12 -18.83 16.05
CA THR A 322 22.60 -17.59 16.65
C THR A 322 21.58 -16.93 17.57
N ASN A 323 20.31 -17.28 17.46
CA ASN A 323 19.17 -16.57 18.10
C ASN A 323 19.15 -15.06 17.79
N LEU A 324 19.65 -14.70 16.62
CA LEU A 324 19.65 -13.35 16.06
C LEU A 324 18.82 -13.33 14.78
N PRO A 325 18.48 -12.15 14.23
CA PRO A 325 17.82 -12.09 12.93
C PRO A 325 18.62 -12.87 11.88
N LYS A 326 17.90 -13.65 11.05
CA LYS A 326 18.54 -14.47 10.03
C LYS A 326 19.31 -13.60 9.06
N SER A 327 20.57 -13.95 8.81
CA SER A 327 21.42 -13.27 7.82
C SER A 327 20.97 -13.61 6.41
N VAL A 328 21.14 -12.65 5.49
CA VAL A 328 20.84 -12.83 4.08
C VAL A 328 21.91 -13.74 3.46
N LYS A 329 21.48 -14.81 2.79
CA LYS A 329 22.39 -15.63 1.98
C LYS A 329 22.73 -14.88 0.70
N LYS A 330 24.02 -14.63 0.49
CA LYS A 330 24.53 -14.03 -0.74
C LYS A 330 24.50 -15.04 -1.89
#